data_82141f61b113837297e280e700f9d334
#
_entry.id   82141f61b113837297e280e700f9d334
#
_cell.length_a   1.000
_cell.length_b   1.000
_cell.length_c   1.000
_cell.angle_alpha   90.00
_cell.angle_beta   90.00
_cell.angle_gamma   90.00
#
_symmetry.space_group_name_H-M   'P 1'
#
loop_
_entity.id
_entity.type
_entity.pdbx_description
1 polymer ?
#
loop_
_entity_poly.entity_id
_entity_poly.type
_entity_poly.pdbx_seq_one_letter_code
_entity_poly.pdbx_strand_id
1 'polypeptide(L)'
;MNPLDSIRSLIREHQGILAQRYGIAVVGLFGSRVRGDEKPGSDLDVLADILRPISLLELVGAELYLSDLLGVKVDLVPRRSVREELRESILEGAVAP
;
A
#
# COMPACT_ATOMS: atom_id res chain seq x y z
N MET A 1 17.91 -9.87 5.87
CA MET A 1 17.14 -8.85 5.14
C MET A 1 16.03 -8.32 6.03
N ASN A 2 15.85 -7.01 6.05
CA ASN A 2 14.78 -6.37 6.79
C ASN A 2 13.42 -6.80 6.21
N PRO A 3 12.41 -7.19 7.03
CA PRO A 3 11.08 -7.52 6.54
C PRO A 3 10.48 -6.44 5.62
N LEU A 4 10.74 -5.17 5.92
CA LEU A 4 10.26 -4.07 5.08
C LEU A 4 10.90 -4.10 3.69
N ASP A 5 12.17 -4.44 3.59
CA ASP A 5 12.87 -4.55 2.31
C ASP A 5 12.28 -5.68 1.45
N SER A 6 11.93 -6.80 2.08
CA SER A 6 11.26 -7.90 1.38
C SER A 6 9.89 -7.48 0.85
N ILE A 7 9.13 -6.75 1.65
CA ILE A 7 7.82 -6.23 1.27
C ILE A 7 7.96 -5.27 0.07
N ARG A 8 8.91 -4.35 0.15
CA ARG A 8 9.16 -3.38 -0.93
C ARG A 8 9.52 -4.08 -2.24
N SER A 9 10.38 -5.09 -2.14
CA SER A 9 10.82 -5.87 -3.30
C SER A 9 9.65 -6.59 -3.96
N LEU A 10 8.80 -7.25 -3.18
CA LEU A 10 7.63 -7.96 -3.68
C LEU A 10 6.66 -7.01 -4.37
N ILE A 11 6.44 -5.84 -3.79
CA ILE A 11 5.55 -4.83 -4.39
C ILE A 11 6.10 -4.39 -5.75
N ARG A 12 7.40 -4.10 -5.83
CA ARG A 12 8.01 -3.68 -7.09
C ARG A 12 7.86 -4.75 -8.18
N GLU A 13 8.03 -6.01 -7.81
CA GLU A 13 7.89 -7.12 -8.74
C GLU A 13 6.47 -7.26 -9.28
N HIS A 14 5.47 -6.84 -8.50
CA HIS A 14 4.06 -7.03 -8.83
C HIS A 14 3.34 -5.74 -9.27
N GLN A 15 4.06 -4.63 -9.45
CA GLN A 15 3.45 -3.38 -9.89
C GLN A 15 2.72 -3.51 -11.23
N GLY A 16 3.27 -4.28 -12.17
CA GLY A 16 2.63 -4.51 -13.46
C GLY A 16 1.28 -5.20 -13.34
N ILE A 17 1.21 -6.22 -12.49
CA ILE A 17 -0.03 -6.97 -12.25
C ILE A 17 -1.05 -6.06 -11.55
N LEU A 18 -0.61 -5.28 -10.57
CA LEU A 18 -1.49 -4.36 -9.86
C LEU A 18 -2.11 -3.33 -10.81
N ALA A 19 -1.31 -2.80 -11.73
CA ALA A 19 -1.80 -1.85 -12.72
C ALA A 19 -2.79 -2.47 -13.68
N GLN A 20 -2.47 -3.65 -14.21
CA GLN A 20 -3.29 -4.31 -15.23
C GLN A 20 -4.59 -4.90 -14.66
N ARG A 21 -4.49 -5.63 -13.55
CA ARG A 21 -5.65 -6.33 -13.00
C ARG A 21 -6.52 -5.45 -12.12
N TYR A 22 -5.91 -4.55 -11.36
CA TYR A 22 -6.63 -3.78 -10.35
C TYR A 22 -6.65 -2.29 -10.61
N GLY A 23 -5.89 -1.81 -11.60
CA GLY A 23 -5.88 -0.40 -11.97
C GLY A 23 -5.27 0.51 -10.91
N ILE A 24 -4.29 0.01 -10.16
CA ILE A 24 -3.63 0.78 -9.10
C ILE A 24 -2.12 0.73 -9.25
N ALA A 25 -1.45 1.72 -8.68
CA ALA A 25 0.01 1.72 -8.53
C ALA A 25 0.34 2.09 -7.09
N VAL A 26 1.15 1.28 -6.44
CA VAL A 26 1.60 1.57 -5.07
C VAL A 26 2.63 2.71 -5.13
N VAL A 27 2.37 3.78 -4.39
CA VAL A 27 3.25 4.95 -4.38
C VAL A 27 3.97 5.14 -3.06
N GLY A 28 3.55 4.47 -1.99
CA GLY A 28 4.26 4.55 -0.72
C GLY A 28 3.71 3.59 0.32
N LEU A 29 4.53 3.35 1.33
CA LEU A 29 4.18 2.56 2.50
C LEU A 29 4.30 3.46 3.72
N PHE A 30 3.34 3.39 4.62
CA PHE A 30 3.38 4.23 5.81
C PHE A 30 2.72 3.51 6.99
N GLY A 31 2.66 4.18 8.14
CA GLY A 31 2.04 3.63 9.33
C GLY A 31 3.04 3.03 10.32
N SER A 32 2.54 2.32 11.32
CA SER A 32 3.35 1.83 12.43
C SER A 32 4.41 0.82 12.02
N ARG A 33 4.12 -0.04 11.04
CA ARG A 33 5.11 -1.02 10.55
C ARG A 33 6.31 -0.35 9.92
N VAL A 34 6.10 0.77 9.22
CA VAL A 34 7.18 1.52 8.58
C VAL A 34 8.01 2.24 9.62
N ARG A 35 7.37 2.75 10.67
CA ARG A 35 8.07 3.46 11.74
C ARG A 35 8.79 2.54 12.72
N GLY A 36 8.54 1.23 12.65
CA GLY A 36 9.19 0.27 13.56
C GLY A 36 8.55 0.13 14.93
N ASP A 37 7.41 0.79 15.17
CA ASP A 37 6.65 0.67 16.42
C ASP A 37 5.45 -0.26 16.26
N GLU A 38 5.59 -1.24 15.38
CA GLU A 38 4.54 -2.22 15.12
C GLU A 38 4.25 -3.10 16.33
N LYS A 39 2.97 -3.43 16.48
CA LYS A 39 2.50 -4.36 17.52
C LYS A 39 1.93 -5.58 16.81
N PRO A 40 1.77 -6.72 17.52
CA PRO A 40 1.10 -7.87 16.93
C PRO A 40 -0.26 -7.47 16.33
N GLY A 41 -0.49 -7.83 15.08
CA GLY A 41 -1.72 -7.50 14.38
C GLY A 41 -1.76 -6.11 13.74
N SER A 42 -0.67 -5.35 13.78
CA SER A 42 -0.60 -4.05 13.09
C SER A 42 -0.75 -4.24 11.58
N ASP A 43 -1.56 -3.38 10.95
CA ASP A 43 -1.75 -3.38 9.51
C ASP A 43 -0.60 -2.65 8.83
N LEU A 44 -0.33 -3.04 7.59
CA LEU A 44 0.55 -2.29 6.72
C LEU A 44 -0.30 -1.31 5.92
N ASP A 45 -0.04 -0.03 6.07
CA ASP A 45 -0.75 1.01 5.33
C ASP A 45 -0.06 1.25 3.99
N VAL A 46 -0.80 1.10 2.91
CA VAL A 46 -0.28 1.21 1.54
C VAL A 46 -1.00 2.35 0.83
N LEU A 47 -0.24 3.33 0.38
CA LEU A 47 -0.76 4.45 -0.40
C LEU A 47 -0.68 4.11 -1.87
N ALA A 48 -1.80 4.24 -2.59
CA ALA A 48 -1.87 3.86 -4.00
C ALA A 48 -2.54 4.94 -4.84
N ASP A 49 -2.07 5.08 -6.08
CA ASP A 49 -2.74 5.88 -7.11
C ASP A 49 -3.74 5.00 -7.84
N ILE A 50 -4.88 5.58 -8.15
CA ILE A 50 -5.90 4.92 -8.96
C ILE A 50 -5.65 5.33 -10.42
N LEU A 51 -5.26 4.37 -11.24
CA LEU A 51 -4.82 4.62 -12.62
C LEU A 51 -5.97 4.72 -13.62
N ARG A 52 -7.13 4.16 -13.27
CA ARG A 52 -8.34 4.18 -14.08
C ARG A 52 -9.54 4.06 -13.14
N PRO A 53 -10.76 4.36 -13.59
CA PRO A 53 -11.93 4.14 -12.75
C PRO A 53 -12.01 2.67 -12.34
N ILE A 54 -12.09 2.41 -11.04
CA ILE A 54 -12.26 1.06 -10.50
C ILE A 54 -13.43 1.05 -9.52
N SER A 55 -14.04 -0.12 -9.37
CA SER A 55 -15.11 -0.32 -8.40
C SER A 55 -14.52 -0.52 -7.01
N LEU A 56 -15.37 -0.38 -6.00
CA LEU A 56 -14.98 -0.70 -4.63
C LEU A 56 -14.56 -2.16 -4.52
N LEU A 57 -15.23 -3.05 -5.24
CA LEU A 57 -14.91 -4.47 -5.25
C LEU A 57 -13.50 -4.72 -5.79
N GLU A 58 -13.11 -4.00 -6.85
CA GLU A 58 -11.75 -4.09 -7.39
C GLU A 58 -10.72 -3.58 -6.39
N LEU A 59 -11.03 -2.52 -5.66
CA LEU A 59 -10.14 -1.98 -4.64
C LEU A 59 -9.94 -2.98 -3.50
N VAL A 60 -11.02 -3.59 -3.03
CA VAL A 60 -10.95 -4.63 -1.99
C VAL A 60 -10.17 -5.84 -2.50
N GLY A 61 -10.37 -6.22 -3.76
CA GLY A 61 -9.62 -7.29 -4.39
C GLY A 61 -8.12 -7.05 -4.39
N ALA A 62 -7.72 -5.81 -4.70
CA ALA A 62 -6.31 -5.42 -4.67
C ALA A 62 -5.74 -5.51 -3.25
N GLU A 63 -6.51 -5.06 -2.27
CA GLU A 63 -6.10 -5.13 -0.87
C GLU A 63 -5.89 -6.57 -0.41
N LEU A 64 -6.81 -7.46 -0.77
CA LEU A 64 -6.70 -8.89 -0.45
C LEU A 64 -5.51 -9.53 -1.17
N TYR A 65 -5.31 -9.18 -2.42
CA TYR A 65 -4.17 -9.66 -3.19
C TYR A 65 -2.85 -9.29 -2.53
N LEU A 66 -2.71 -8.02 -2.12
CA LEU A 66 -1.51 -7.55 -1.45
C LEU A 66 -1.33 -8.21 -0.08
N SER A 67 -2.41 -8.39 0.66
CA SER A 67 -2.35 -9.05 1.98
C SER A 67 -1.84 -10.48 1.85
N ASP A 68 -2.34 -11.22 0.86
CA ASP A 68 -1.88 -12.57 0.57
C ASP A 68 -0.42 -12.61 0.14
N LEU A 69 -0.06 -11.71 -0.77
CA LEU A 69 1.30 -11.63 -1.31
C LEU A 69 2.32 -11.34 -0.22
N LEU A 70 2.00 -10.40 0.66
CA LEU A 70 2.94 -9.91 1.65
C LEU A 70 2.89 -10.65 2.99
N GLY A 71 1.85 -11.46 3.19
CA GLY A 71 1.69 -12.22 4.42
C GLY A 71 1.34 -11.36 5.64
N VAL A 72 0.88 -10.14 5.42
CA VAL A 72 0.43 -9.23 6.48
C VAL A 72 -0.87 -8.56 6.02
N LYS A 73 -1.68 -8.13 6.97
CA LYS A 73 -2.90 -7.41 6.63
C LYS A 73 -2.54 -6.04 6.05
N VAL A 74 -3.08 -5.75 4.88
CA VAL A 74 -2.84 -4.49 4.17
C VAL A 74 -4.08 -3.63 4.25
N ASP A 75 -3.87 -2.36 4.58
CA ASP A 75 -4.90 -1.32 4.50
C ASP A 75 -4.54 -0.44 3.30
N LEU A 76 -5.31 -0.57 2.23
CA LEU A 76 -5.03 0.12 0.97
C LEU A 76 -5.76 1.46 0.94
N VAL A 77 -4.98 2.53 0.89
CA VAL A 77 -5.51 3.90 0.95
C VAL A 77 -5.30 4.57 -0.41
N PRO A 78 -6.37 4.88 -1.15
CA PRO A 78 -6.23 5.66 -2.38
C PRO A 78 -5.71 7.06 -2.06
N ARG A 79 -4.71 7.49 -2.81
CA ARG A 79 -4.09 8.80 -2.60
C ARG A 79 -5.11 9.94 -2.66
N ARG A 80 -6.07 9.85 -3.55
CA ARG A 80 -7.13 10.87 -3.68
C ARG A 80 -8.07 10.95 -2.47
N SER A 81 -8.11 9.91 -1.63
CA SER A 81 -8.94 9.88 -0.43
C SER A 81 -8.27 10.54 0.76
N VAL A 82 -6.99 10.85 0.66
CA VAL A 82 -6.25 11.50 1.74
C VAL A 82 -6.59 13.00 1.72
N ARG A 83 -6.98 13.53 2.88
CA ARG A 83 -7.25 14.96 3.01
C ARG A 83 -6.01 15.75 2.69
N GLU A 84 -6.19 16.87 1.99
CA GLU A 84 -5.09 17.70 1.53
C GLU A 84 -4.18 18.14 2.68
N GLU A 85 -4.75 18.51 3.81
CA GLU A 85 -3.99 18.95 4.97
C GLU A 85 -3.17 17.82 5.64
N LEU A 86 -3.51 16.55 5.35
CA LEU A 86 -2.78 15.39 5.88
C LEU A 86 -1.83 14.77 4.86
N ARG A 87 -2.00 15.12 3.59
CA ARG A 87 -1.26 14.49 2.48
C ARG A 87 0.25 14.67 2.65
N GLU A 88 0.68 15.86 2.98
CA GLU A 88 2.10 16.17 3.15
C GLU A 88 2.71 15.39 4.31
N SER A 89 2.01 15.32 5.45
CA SER A 89 2.45 14.53 6.60
C SER A 89 2.60 13.06 6.28
N ILE A 90 1.64 12.51 5.56
CA ILE A 90 1.67 11.09 5.17
C ILE A 90 2.83 10.84 4.21
N LEU A 91 3.01 11.71 3.22
CA LEU A 91 4.09 11.56 2.25
C LEU A 91 5.47 11.69 2.88
N GLU A 92 5.63 12.56 3.87
CA GLU A 92 6.89 12.70 4.59
C GLU A 92 7.26 11.44 5.36
N GLY A 93 6.27 10.75 5.92
CA GLY A 93 6.49 9.52 6.67
C GLY A 93 6.46 8.26 5.80
N ALA A 94 6.17 8.39 4.51
CA ALA A 94 6.03 7.25 3.62
C ALA A 94 7.39 6.81 3.07
N VAL A 95 7.50 5.50 2.86
CA VAL A 95 8.69 4.88 2.24
C VAL A 95 8.28 4.43 0.85
N ALA A 96 9.15 4.63 -0.14
CA ALA A 96 8.90 4.17 -1.52
C ALA A 96 8.75 2.64 -1.56
N PRO A 97 7.94 2.12 -2.47
CA PRO A 97 7.78 0.68 -2.62
C PRO A 97 9.04 -0.03 -3.10
#